data_25334105535dee08ee3e69c2f7317d3b
#
_entry.id   25334105535dee08ee3e69c2f7317d3b
#
_cell.length_a   1.000
_cell.length_b   1.000
_cell.length_c   1.000
_cell.angle_alpha   90.00
_cell.angle_beta   90.00
_cell.angle_gamma   90.00
#
_symmetry.space_group_name_H-M   'P 1'
#
loop_
_entity.id
_entity.type
_entity.pdbx_description
1 polymer ?
#
loop_
_entity_poly.entity_id
_entity_poly.type
_entity_poly.pdbx_seq_one_letter_code
_entity_poly.pdbx_strand_id
1 'polypeptide(L)'
;MPVKARLRVLGAARHLMAARAEEFSEAISPQLARTKADTLATELLPLLAGCKFLEREAGAIMAPHRLGVSGRPLWMTGVAAEIHRVPVGHVLVIGPSNFPLFIPGSHVLQALAAGNRVTWKPGLGGGPVAQLMARMLVEAGLPPSALTVTDESVEAAREALAARPDKVIFTGSTKTIQSLLAELAATTTPAVLELSGADAIVVAPGADLQQVARAVGFGLRLNGGSVCMSPRRLFATPSTMSALRPLLSAELAKLPGVVLDAGTSTRLRTMLDEAVGGGAEVQGAFAPDAQKPLLVDHAAANMAVAGSDIFAPVLSLIEAESMLHVPALYRQCSYGLTVAIFCARGKEKKARMLGSMLDAGTLLINDIIAPTADPRVPFGGRGASGYGVTRGAEGLLEMTAVKTVLTRRGGVMLHLDPTTDKDAPMFAGMIRVVHGKGLAMRWAALKQLVKSLRR
;
A
#
# COMPACT_ATOMS: atom_id res chain seq x y z
N MET A 1 3.23 -18.11 20.18
CA MET A 1 2.39 -19.19 19.58
C MET A 1 3.04 -19.69 18.28
N PRO A 2 3.02 -21.01 17.97
CA PRO A 2 3.42 -21.53 16.66
C PRO A 2 2.54 -20.98 15.51
N VAL A 3 3.07 -20.90 14.27
CA VAL A 3 2.34 -20.36 13.11
C VAL A 3 0.97 -21.03 12.95
N LYS A 4 0.90 -22.36 12.93
CA LYS A 4 -0.38 -23.08 12.78
C LYS A 4 -1.41 -22.74 13.86
N ALA A 5 -0.98 -22.46 15.09
CA ALA A 5 -1.89 -22.08 16.18
C ALA A 5 -2.43 -20.65 15.98
N ARG A 6 -1.56 -19.70 15.57
CA ARG A 6 -1.98 -18.35 15.23
C ARG A 6 -3.03 -18.33 14.10
N LEU A 7 -2.77 -19.06 13.02
CA LEU A 7 -3.68 -19.12 11.87
C LEU A 7 -5.02 -19.78 12.24
N ARG A 8 -5.05 -20.77 13.12
CA ARG A 8 -6.31 -21.32 13.66
C ARG A 8 -7.12 -20.30 14.45
N VAL A 9 -6.46 -19.48 15.27
CA VAL A 9 -7.13 -18.40 16.00
C VAL A 9 -7.71 -17.37 15.04
N LEU A 10 -6.96 -16.96 14.00
CA LEU A 10 -7.47 -16.03 12.99
C LEU A 10 -8.67 -16.62 12.23
N GLY A 11 -8.64 -17.92 11.88
CA GLY A 11 -9.78 -18.60 11.25
C GLY A 11 -11.02 -18.61 12.15
N ALA A 12 -10.85 -18.94 13.45
CA ALA A 12 -11.94 -18.89 14.41
C ALA A 12 -12.51 -17.47 14.58
N ALA A 13 -11.64 -16.46 14.69
CA ALA A 13 -12.06 -15.06 14.76
C ALA A 13 -12.83 -14.63 13.51
N ARG A 14 -12.38 -15.04 12.31
CA ARG A 14 -13.09 -14.76 11.05
C ARG A 14 -14.52 -15.31 11.07
N HIS A 15 -14.72 -16.51 11.60
CA HIS A 15 -16.05 -17.11 11.71
C HIS A 15 -16.92 -16.36 12.74
N LEU A 16 -16.37 -15.96 13.90
CA LEU A 16 -17.08 -15.12 14.87
C LEU A 16 -17.50 -13.78 14.28
N MET A 17 -16.56 -13.08 13.60
CA MET A 17 -16.85 -11.81 12.95
C MET A 17 -17.90 -11.96 11.86
N ALA A 18 -17.88 -13.03 11.08
CA ALA A 18 -18.90 -13.29 10.07
C ALA A 18 -20.28 -13.56 10.66
N ALA A 19 -20.35 -14.28 11.78
CA ALA A 19 -21.61 -14.58 12.49
C ALA A 19 -22.22 -13.35 13.17
N ARG A 20 -21.42 -12.32 13.43
CA ARG A 20 -21.82 -11.09 14.14
C ARG A 20 -21.59 -9.84 13.27
N ALA A 21 -21.84 -9.98 11.94
CA ALA A 21 -21.51 -8.95 10.95
C ALA A 21 -22.22 -7.62 11.20
N GLU A 22 -23.49 -7.69 11.66
CA GLU A 22 -24.30 -6.51 11.92
C GLU A 22 -23.70 -5.63 13.02
N GLU A 23 -23.08 -6.20 14.05
CA GLU A 23 -22.43 -5.47 15.13
C GLU A 23 -21.30 -4.57 14.61
N PHE A 24 -20.59 -4.98 13.56
CA PHE A 24 -19.55 -4.17 12.92
C PHE A 24 -20.13 -2.95 12.22
N SER A 25 -21.29 -3.10 11.56
CA SER A 25 -21.96 -1.98 10.91
C SER A 25 -22.54 -0.98 11.91
N GLU A 26 -22.83 -1.43 13.12
CA GLU A 26 -23.34 -0.59 14.23
C GLU A 26 -22.20 0.08 15.00
N ALA A 27 -21.05 -0.58 15.12
CA ALA A 27 -19.88 -0.06 15.81
C ALA A 27 -19.11 1.01 15.01
N ILE A 28 -19.32 1.10 13.68
CA ILE A 28 -18.71 2.14 12.86
C ILE A 28 -19.52 3.43 12.97
N SER A 29 -18.80 4.52 13.22
CA SER A 29 -19.39 5.82 13.50
C SER A 29 -20.40 6.27 12.44
N PRO A 30 -21.60 6.72 12.85
CA PRO A 30 -22.59 7.34 11.96
C PRO A 30 -22.09 8.61 11.25
N GLN A 31 -20.99 9.21 11.73
CA GLN A 31 -20.35 10.37 11.11
C GLN A 31 -19.74 10.06 9.74
N LEU A 32 -19.44 8.78 9.49
CA LEU A 32 -19.08 8.35 8.15
C LEU A 32 -20.36 8.24 7.33
N ALA A 33 -20.58 9.13 6.39
CA ALA A 33 -21.77 9.19 5.53
C ALA A 33 -21.91 7.94 4.63
N ARG A 34 -22.16 6.78 5.27
CA ARG A 34 -22.29 5.45 4.66
C ARG A 34 -23.54 4.72 5.15
N THR A 35 -24.12 3.92 4.27
CA THR A 35 -25.15 2.96 4.66
C THR A 35 -24.52 1.76 5.39
N LYS A 36 -25.33 0.99 6.12
CA LYS A 36 -24.87 -0.29 6.69
C LYS A 36 -24.35 -1.23 5.59
N ALA A 37 -24.99 -1.23 4.41
CA ALA A 37 -24.56 -2.03 3.27
C ALA A 37 -23.18 -1.60 2.75
N ASP A 38 -22.94 -0.29 2.58
CA ASP A 38 -21.63 0.23 2.20
C ASP A 38 -20.56 -0.16 3.22
N THR A 39 -20.86 -0.07 4.51
CA THR A 39 -19.96 -0.46 5.60
C THR A 39 -19.60 -1.94 5.53
N LEU A 40 -20.59 -2.82 5.41
CA LEU A 40 -20.33 -4.26 5.30
C LEU A 40 -19.52 -4.59 4.03
N ALA A 41 -19.83 -3.97 2.91
CA ALA A 41 -19.17 -4.22 1.64
C ALA A 41 -17.74 -3.68 1.57
N THR A 42 -17.44 -2.56 2.25
CA THR A 42 -16.15 -1.86 2.12
C THR A 42 -15.21 -2.05 3.30
N GLU A 43 -15.72 -2.50 4.44
CA GLU A 43 -14.92 -2.72 5.65
C GLU A 43 -14.86 -4.21 6.01
N LEU A 44 -15.98 -4.84 6.33
CA LEU A 44 -15.97 -6.19 6.89
C LEU A 44 -15.68 -7.25 5.82
N LEU A 45 -16.35 -7.18 4.68
CA LEU A 45 -16.18 -8.19 3.61
C LEU A 45 -14.73 -8.32 3.14
N PRO A 46 -14.01 -7.23 2.78
CA PRO A 46 -12.61 -7.32 2.39
C PRO A 46 -11.69 -7.70 3.55
N LEU A 47 -11.97 -7.29 4.78
CA LEU A 47 -11.23 -7.71 5.97
C LEU A 47 -11.28 -9.23 6.16
N LEU A 48 -12.49 -9.82 6.09
CA LEU A 48 -12.67 -11.26 6.24
C LEU A 48 -12.04 -12.03 5.08
N ALA A 49 -12.07 -11.48 3.86
CA ALA A 49 -11.34 -12.05 2.72
C ALA A 49 -9.82 -12.04 2.97
N GLY A 50 -9.27 -10.96 3.52
CA GLY A 50 -7.88 -10.85 3.96
C GLY A 50 -7.52 -11.85 5.05
N CYS A 51 -8.38 -12.01 6.05
CA CYS A 51 -8.20 -13.01 7.10
C CYS A 51 -8.15 -14.44 6.52
N LYS A 52 -9.06 -14.78 5.61
CA LYS A 52 -9.09 -16.08 4.92
C LYS A 52 -7.84 -16.32 4.06
N PHE A 53 -7.31 -15.29 3.42
CA PHE A 53 -6.03 -15.37 2.71
C PHE A 53 -4.88 -15.72 3.65
N LEU A 54 -4.76 -15.02 4.77
CA LEU A 54 -3.73 -15.29 5.78
C LEU A 54 -3.85 -16.72 6.35
N GLU A 55 -5.06 -17.17 6.66
CA GLU A 55 -5.34 -18.52 7.15
C GLU A 55 -4.78 -19.60 6.21
N ARG A 56 -4.87 -19.37 4.89
CA ARG A 56 -4.47 -20.33 3.87
C ARG A 56 -3.01 -20.23 3.47
N GLU A 57 -2.52 -19.00 3.27
CA GLU A 57 -1.27 -18.75 2.57
C GLU A 57 -0.11 -18.36 3.51
N ALA A 58 -0.40 -17.78 4.69
CA ALA A 58 0.65 -17.20 5.53
C ALA A 58 1.69 -18.24 5.98
N GLY A 59 1.27 -19.49 6.19
CA GLY A 59 2.19 -20.57 6.55
C GLY A 59 3.24 -20.86 5.47
N ALA A 60 2.82 -20.86 4.20
CA ALA A 60 3.70 -21.07 3.06
C ALA A 60 4.58 -19.84 2.77
N ILE A 61 3.99 -18.63 2.83
CA ILE A 61 4.70 -17.37 2.59
C ILE A 61 5.86 -17.18 3.58
N MET A 62 5.66 -17.54 4.86
CA MET A 62 6.67 -17.41 5.91
C MET A 62 7.54 -18.65 6.11
N ALA A 63 7.36 -19.68 5.29
CA ALA A 63 8.14 -20.92 5.44
C ALA A 63 9.65 -20.65 5.26
N PRO A 64 10.50 -21.32 6.04
CA PRO A 64 11.95 -21.23 5.82
C PRO A 64 12.34 -21.66 4.41
N HIS A 65 13.14 -20.85 3.74
CA HIS A 65 13.66 -21.13 2.41
C HIS A 65 15.11 -21.62 2.49
N ARG A 66 15.36 -22.85 2.05
CA ARG A 66 16.71 -23.42 1.94
C ARG A 66 17.29 -23.09 0.57
N LEU A 67 18.46 -22.46 0.59
CA LEU A 67 19.20 -22.18 -0.65
C LEU A 67 19.88 -23.48 -1.13
N GLY A 68 19.65 -23.81 -2.40
CA GLY A 68 20.32 -24.92 -3.05
C GLY A 68 21.81 -24.64 -3.32
N VAL A 69 22.46 -25.57 -4.03
CA VAL A 69 23.88 -25.44 -4.39
C VAL A 69 24.12 -24.54 -5.61
N SER A 70 23.10 -24.30 -6.41
CA SER A 70 23.20 -23.44 -7.60
C SER A 70 23.57 -22.02 -7.21
N GLY A 71 24.57 -21.45 -7.89
CA GLY A 71 25.07 -20.09 -7.59
C GLY A 71 25.92 -19.97 -6.32
N ARG A 72 26.11 -21.06 -5.56
CA ARG A 72 26.99 -21.04 -4.38
C ARG A 72 28.46 -20.92 -4.84
N PRO A 73 29.24 -19.98 -4.28
CA PRO A 73 30.67 -19.89 -4.55
C PRO A 73 31.39 -21.18 -4.13
N LEU A 74 32.40 -21.58 -4.91
CA LEU A 74 33.16 -22.83 -4.65
C LEU A 74 33.81 -22.87 -3.26
N TRP A 75 34.31 -21.71 -2.79
CA TRP A 75 34.92 -21.60 -1.45
C TRP A 75 33.91 -21.72 -0.29
N MET A 76 32.61 -21.69 -0.59
CA MET A 76 31.52 -21.92 0.36
C MET A 76 31.01 -23.37 0.31
N THR A 77 31.75 -24.28 -0.33
CA THR A 77 31.44 -25.72 -0.30
C THR A 77 31.41 -26.20 1.15
N GLY A 78 30.37 -26.98 1.50
CA GLY A 78 30.13 -27.43 2.89
C GLY A 78 29.29 -26.46 3.73
N VAL A 79 28.94 -25.26 3.22
CA VAL A 79 28.03 -24.32 3.89
C VAL A 79 26.61 -24.52 3.36
N ALA A 80 25.66 -24.83 4.25
CA ALA A 80 24.23 -24.76 3.99
C ALA A 80 23.68 -23.41 4.45
N ALA A 81 22.74 -22.85 3.68
CA ALA A 81 22.12 -21.56 3.99
C ALA A 81 20.58 -21.69 4.02
N GLU A 82 19.98 -21.10 5.02
CA GLU A 82 18.53 -21.04 5.19
C GLU A 82 18.13 -19.59 5.46
N ILE A 83 17.03 -19.15 4.85
CA ILE A 83 16.41 -17.84 5.08
C ILE A 83 15.12 -18.09 5.86
N HIS A 84 15.02 -17.53 7.03
CA HIS A 84 13.85 -17.59 7.89
C HIS A 84 13.15 -16.25 7.94
N ARG A 85 11.83 -16.26 8.10
CA ARG A 85 11.00 -15.10 8.40
C ARG A 85 10.59 -15.16 9.86
N VAL A 86 11.08 -14.23 10.65
CA VAL A 86 10.79 -14.15 12.09
C VAL A 86 9.97 -12.90 12.38
N PRO A 87 9.13 -12.85 13.43
CA PRO A 87 8.41 -11.64 13.82
C PRO A 87 9.39 -10.48 14.01
N VAL A 88 8.98 -9.26 13.64
CA VAL A 88 9.78 -8.05 13.95
C VAL A 88 9.78 -7.76 15.46
N GLY A 89 8.69 -8.09 16.16
CA GLY A 89 8.55 -7.89 17.61
C GLY A 89 7.24 -7.17 17.97
N HIS A 90 7.32 -5.89 18.29
CA HIS A 90 6.18 -5.03 18.59
C HIS A 90 5.84 -4.13 17.39
N VAL A 91 4.63 -4.26 16.88
CA VAL A 91 4.12 -3.45 15.76
C VAL A 91 3.09 -2.45 16.29
N LEU A 92 3.31 -1.17 16.02
CA LEU A 92 2.32 -0.12 16.25
C LEU A 92 1.56 0.14 14.94
N VAL A 93 0.24 -0.02 14.97
CA VAL A 93 -0.67 0.29 13.87
C VAL A 93 -1.45 1.57 14.22
N ILE A 94 -1.23 2.64 13.46
CA ILE A 94 -1.98 3.90 13.58
C ILE A 94 -2.95 3.96 12.41
N GLY A 95 -4.23 3.79 12.71
CA GLY A 95 -5.30 3.69 11.72
C GLY A 95 -5.91 5.04 11.34
N PRO A 96 -6.53 5.13 10.14
CA PRO A 96 -7.24 6.30 9.66
C PRO A 96 -8.68 6.35 10.20
N SER A 97 -9.33 7.51 10.06
CA SER A 97 -10.73 7.69 10.44
C SER A 97 -11.73 7.26 9.35
N ASN A 98 -11.33 7.33 8.07
CA ASN A 98 -12.23 7.10 6.94
C ASN A 98 -12.53 5.62 6.65
N PHE A 99 -11.62 4.71 6.95
CA PHE A 99 -11.79 3.25 6.90
C PHE A 99 -11.27 2.64 8.21
N PRO A 100 -12.04 2.78 9.31
CA PRO A 100 -11.54 2.51 10.66
C PRO A 100 -11.36 1.02 10.97
N LEU A 101 -11.90 0.11 10.16
CA LEU A 101 -11.81 -1.34 10.35
C LEU A 101 -10.93 -2.01 9.29
N PHE A 102 -11.26 -1.88 8.00
CA PHE A 102 -10.60 -2.65 6.93
C PHE A 102 -9.10 -2.39 6.87
N ILE A 103 -8.72 -1.11 6.81
CA ILE A 103 -7.31 -0.75 6.64
C ILE A 103 -6.49 -1.18 7.86
N PRO A 104 -6.72 -0.66 9.08
CA PRO A 104 -5.90 -1.02 10.22
C PRO A 104 -6.11 -2.47 10.65
N GLY A 105 -7.32 -3.01 10.53
CA GLY A 105 -7.61 -4.41 10.85
C GLY A 105 -6.82 -5.38 9.96
N SER A 106 -6.64 -5.06 8.69
CA SER A 106 -5.78 -5.86 7.79
C SER A 106 -4.33 -5.88 8.28
N HIS A 107 -3.79 -4.74 8.70
CA HIS A 107 -2.44 -4.63 9.25
C HIS A 107 -2.29 -5.40 10.56
N VAL A 108 -3.28 -5.28 11.46
CA VAL A 108 -3.34 -6.03 12.73
C VAL A 108 -3.33 -7.53 12.47
N LEU A 109 -4.19 -8.02 11.55
CA LEU A 109 -4.24 -9.44 11.20
C LEU A 109 -2.92 -9.95 10.61
N GLN A 110 -2.27 -9.19 9.73
CA GLN A 110 -0.96 -9.55 9.18
C GLN A 110 0.13 -9.59 10.27
N ALA A 111 0.16 -8.60 11.15
CA ALA A 111 1.12 -8.55 12.24
C ALA A 111 0.94 -9.72 13.23
N LEU A 112 -0.30 -10.06 13.58
CA LEU A 112 -0.62 -11.20 14.43
C LEU A 112 -0.30 -12.53 13.75
N ALA A 113 -0.60 -12.68 12.45
CA ALA A 113 -0.23 -13.86 11.66
C ALA A 113 1.28 -14.09 11.65
N ALA A 114 2.05 -13.03 11.49
CA ALA A 114 3.52 -13.06 11.55
C ALA A 114 4.04 -13.40 12.97
N GLY A 115 3.24 -13.18 14.02
CA GLY A 115 3.58 -13.49 15.41
C GLY A 115 4.07 -12.33 16.24
N ASN A 116 3.79 -11.12 15.81
CA ASN A 116 4.10 -9.91 16.55
C ASN A 116 3.10 -9.65 17.68
N ARG A 117 3.53 -8.85 18.66
CA ARG A 117 2.64 -8.11 19.55
C ARG A 117 2.21 -6.83 18.82
N VAL A 118 0.95 -6.44 18.96
CA VAL A 118 0.39 -5.29 18.26
C VAL A 118 -0.19 -4.29 19.26
N THR A 119 0.14 -3.02 19.08
CA THR A 119 -0.61 -1.90 19.61
C THR A 119 -1.37 -1.25 18.46
N TRP A 120 -2.70 -1.19 18.57
CA TRP A 120 -3.56 -0.56 17.59
C TRP A 120 -4.11 0.75 18.15
N LYS A 121 -3.68 1.86 17.56
CA LYS A 121 -4.22 3.20 17.79
C LYS A 121 -5.27 3.50 16.70
N PRO A 122 -6.58 3.45 17.02
CA PRO A 122 -7.63 3.73 16.05
C PRO A 122 -7.61 5.18 15.58
N GLY A 123 -8.09 5.43 14.36
CA GLY A 123 -8.46 6.77 13.93
C GLY A 123 -9.68 7.29 14.69
N LEU A 124 -9.95 8.59 14.59
CA LEU A 124 -11.10 9.22 15.25
C LEU A 124 -12.41 8.53 14.82
N GLY A 125 -13.24 8.13 15.78
CA GLY A 125 -14.46 7.35 15.57
C GLY A 125 -14.27 5.87 15.31
N GLY A 126 -13.03 5.36 15.32
CA GLY A 126 -12.71 3.95 15.06
C GLY A 126 -12.53 3.08 16.31
N GLY A 127 -12.54 3.66 17.52
CA GLY A 127 -12.36 2.95 18.79
C GLY A 127 -13.35 1.82 19.01
N PRO A 128 -14.66 2.07 18.89
CA PRO A 128 -15.68 1.04 19.12
C PRO A 128 -15.51 -0.19 18.24
N VAL A 129 -15.26 -0.02 16.94
CA VAL A 129 -15.08 -1.15 16.01
C VAL A 129 -13.73 -1.86 16.20
N ALA A 130 -12.67 -1.14 16.58
CA ALA A 130 -11.39 -1.73 16.92
C ALA A 130 -11.49 -2.60 18.18
N GLN A 131 -12.16 -2.11 19.23
CA GLN A 131 -12.42 -2.87 20.45
C GLN A 131 -13.31 -4.09 20.18
N LEU A 132 -14.31 -3.97 19.30
CA LEU A 132 -15.15 -5.11 18.91
C LEU A 132 -14.32 -6.21 18.26
N MET A 133 -13.49 -5.87 17.28
CA MET A 133 -12.58 -6.82 16.61
C MET A 133 -11.60 -7.46 17.60
N ALA A 134 -11.01 -6.66 18.50
CA ALA A 134 -10.10 -7.16 19.53
C ALA A 134 -10.76 -8.17 20.47
N ARG A 135 -11.99 -7.88 20.94
CA ARG A 135 -12.74 -8.85 21.77
C ARG A 135 -12.97 -10.17 21.04
N MET A 136 -13.37 -10.14 19.77
CA MET A 136 -13.60 -11.36 18.99
C MET A 136 -12.31 -12.15 18.74
N LEU A 137 -11.18 -11.49 18.57
CA LEU A 137 -9.87 -12.15 18.48
C LEU A 137 -9.51 -12.85 19.81
N VAL A 138 -9.76 -12.23 20.94
CA VAL A 138 -9.54 -12.85 22.28
C VAL A 138 -10.50 -14.00 22.50
N GLU A 139 -11.77 -13.86 22.15
CA GLU A 139 -12.78 -14.93 22.21
C GLU A 139 -12.37 -16.15 21.35
N ALA A 140 -11.73 -15.90 20.21
CA ALA A 140 -11.19 -16.93 19.33
C ALA A 140 -9.91 -17.59 19.87
N GLY A 141 -9.36 -17.14 20.99
CA GLY A 141 -8.19 -17.69 21.65
C GLY A 141 -6.87 -16.93 21.41
N LEU A 142 -6.94 -15.67 20.95
CA LEU A 142 -5.76 -14.80 20.95
C LEU A 142 -5.39 -14.45 22.39
N PRO A 143 -4.12 -14.61 22.82
CA PRO A 143 -3.68 -14.13 24.12
C PRO A 143 -3.96 -12.62 24.28
N PRO A 144 -4.58 -12.15 25.38
CA PRO A 144 -4.89 -10.73 25.58
C PRO A 144 -3.67 -9.80 25.47
N SER A 145 -2.48 -10.30 25.81
CA SER A 145 -1.22 -9.54 25.68
C SER A 145 -0.71 -9.38 24.25
N ALA A 146 -1.32 -10.06 23.27
CA ALA A 146 -0.88 -10.00 21.88
C ALA A 146 -1.45 -8.79 21.12
N LEU A 147 -2.58 -8.23 21.57
CA LEU A 147 -3.22 -7.06 20.95
C LEU A 147 -3.71 -6.10 22.03
N THR A 148 -3.23 -4.87 21.98
CA THR A 148 -3.71 -3.74 22.79
C THR A 148 -4.35 -2.71 21.87
N VAL A 149 -5.57 -2.28 22.15
CA VAL A 149 -6.22 -1.17 21.46
C VAL A 149 -6.21 0.03 22.40
N THR A 150 -5.62 1.14 21.95
CA THR A 150 -5.58 2.40 22.71
C THR A 150 -6.87 3.21 22.48
N ASP A 151 -6.98 4.37 23.12
CA ASP A 151 -7.96 5.37 22.71
C ASP A 151 -7.54 6.06 21.38
N GLU A 152 -8.39 6.99 20.92
CA GLU A 152 -8.26 7.65 19.61
C GLU A 152 -7.42 8.94 19.67
N SER A 153 -6.94 9.36 20.86
CA SER A 153 -6.28 10.63 21.08
C SER A 153 -4.89 10.69 20.41
N VAL A 154 -4.37 11.88 20.20
CA VAL A 154 -3.00 12.11 19.73
C VAL A 154 -2.01 11.72 20.83
N GLU A 155 -2.39 11.91 22.08
CA GLU A 155 -1.62 11.55 23.27
C GLU A 155 -1.36 10.04 23.30
N ALA A 156 -2.39 9.23 23.07
CA ALA A 156 -2.23 7.77 22.98
C ALA A 156 -1.27 7.34 21.85
N ALA A 157 -1.26 8.07 20.72
CA ALA A 157 -0.27 7.82 19.66
C ALA A 157 1.15 8.12 20.14
N ARG A 158 1.36 9.23 20.86
CA ARG A 158 2.67 9.61 21.41
C ARG A 158 3.16 8.61 22.47
N GLU A 159 2.29 8.18 23.37
CA GLU A 159 2.59 7.16 24.37
C GLU A 159 2.98 5.83 23.72
N ALA A 160 2.22 5.41 22.67
CA ALA A 160 2.53 4.21 21.93
C ALA A 160 3.87 4.29 21.18
N LEU A 161 4.27 5.46 20.68
CA LEU A 161 5.58 5.71 20.08
C LEU A 161 6.69 5.73 21.15
N ALA A 162 6.44 6.35 22.29
CA ALA A 162 7.39 6.37 23.42
C ALA A 162 7.69 4.96 23.95
N ALA A 163 6.77 4.01 23.78
CA ALA A 163 6.99 2.59 24.08
C ALA A 163 7.96 1.89 23.10
N ARG A 164 8.56 2.60 22.16
CA ARG A 164 9.57 2.16 21.18
C ARG A 164 9.16 0.88 20.44
N PRO A 165 8.14 0.93 19.57
CA PRO A 165 7.78 -0.21 18.74
C PRO A 165 8.92 -0.56 17.78
N ASP A 166 9.02 -1.84 17.42
CA ASP A 166 10.00 -2.34 16.47
C ASP A 166 9.62 -2.01 15.01
N LYS A 167 8.36 -1.70 14.77
CA LYS A 167 7.83 -1.23 13.46
C LYS A 167 6.56 -0.40 13.63
N VAL A 168 6.39 0.60 12.78
CA VAL A 168 5.17 1.42 12.72
C VAL A 168 4.50 1.25 11.36
N ILE A 169 3.19 1.02 11.37
CA ILE A 169 2.34 1.08 10.18
C ILE A 169 1.40 2.27 10.37
N PHE A 170 1.54 3.25 9.50
CA PHE A 170 0.76 4.48 9.58
C PHE A 170 -0.09 4.68 8.33
N THR A 171 -1.38 4.93 8.54
CA THR A 171 -2.29 5.36 7.47
C THR A 171 -2.90 6.70 7.87
N GLY A 172 -2.66 7.73 7.05
CA GLY A 172 -3.14 9.08 7.35
C GLY A 172 -2.63 10.16 6.39
N SER A 173 -2.65 11.42 6.84
CA SER A 173 -2.25 12.56 6.01
C SER A 173 -0.74 12.78 5.98
N THR A 174 -0.25 13.34 4.88
CA THR A 174 1.15 13.75 4.70
C THR A 174 1.59 14.77 5.76
N LYS A 175 0.68 15.64 6.22
CA LYS A 175 0.98 16.62 7.27
C LYS A 175 1.30 15.94 8.62
N THR A 176 0.53 14.93 9.00
CA THR A 176 0.71 14.21 10.27
C THR A 176 1.98 13.40 10.26
N ILE A 177 2.35 12.80 9.10
CA ILE A 177 3.50 11.92 9.03
C ILE A 177 4.84 12.64 9.21
N GLN A 178 4.95 13.91 8.86
CA GLN A 178 6.22 14.65 9.00
C GLN A 178 6.70 14.71 10.44
N SER A 179 5.81 14.98 11.41
CA SER A 179 6.17 14.96 12.82
C SER A 179 6.48 13.55 13.31
N LEU A 180 5.71 12.56 12.89
CA LEU A 180 5.94 11.16 13.23
C LEU A 180 7.30 10.66 12.73
N LEU A 181 7.68 11.00 11.49
CA LEU A 181 8.98 10.60 10.93
C LEU A 181 10.15 11.18 11.71
N ALA A 182 10.04 12.40 12.22
CA ALA A 182 11.07 12.99 13.06
C ALA A 182 11.25 12.20 14.38
N GLU A 183 10.17 11.71 14.98
CA GLU A 183 10.22 10.87 16.18
C GLU A 183 10.82 9.49 15.87
N LEU A 184 10.41 8.86 14.75
CA LEU A 184 10.94 7.56 14.32
C LEU A 184 12.42 7.61 13.95
N ALA A 185 12.90 8.74 13.41
CA ALA A 185 14.31 8.93 13.10
C ALA A 185 15.19 8.86 14.34
N ALA A 186 14.72 9.35 15.49
CA ALA A 186 15.45 9.31 16.76
C ALA A 186 15.66 7.87 17.28
N THR A 187 14.81 6.94 16.89
CA THR A 187 14.86 5.52 17.31
C THR A 187 15.26 4.56 16.20
N THR A 188 15.45 5.07 14.96
CA THR A 188 15.66 4.26 13.74
C THR A 188 14.56 3.20 13.50
N THR A 189 13.34 3.47 14.00
CA THR A 189 12.20 2.56 13.85
C THR A 189 11.71 2.55 12.41
N PRO A 190 11.68 1.40 11.72
CA PRO A 190 11.18 1.30 10.35
C PRO A 190 9.67 1.50 10.30
N ALA A 191 9.19 2.11 9.22
CA ALA A 191 7.77 2.35 9.01
C ALA A 191 7.29 1.90 7.64
N VAL A 192 5.99 1.60 7.54
CA VAL A 192 5.21 1.54 6.30
C VAL A 192 4.20 2.68 6.35
N LEU A 193 4.16 3.47 5.31
CA LEU A 193 3.33 4.67 5.24
C LEU A 193 2.33 4.53 4.10
N GLU A 194 1.06 4.46 4.44
CA GLU A 194 -0.05 4.62 3.51
C GLU A 194 -0.62 6.03 3.65
N LEU A 195 -0.26 6.90 2.71
CA LEU A 195 -0.71 8.29 2.74
C LEU A 195 -1.81 8.52 1.71
N SER A 196 -2.34 9.74 1.70
CA SER A 196 -3.38 10.14 0.76
C SER A 196 -2.90 10.08 -0.70
N GLY A 197 -3.84 10.16 -1.63
CA GLY A 197 -3.62 10.25 -3.06
C GLY A 197 -4.36 11.41 -3.70
N ALA A 198 -3.89 11.86 -4.86
CA ALA A 198 -4.66 12.64 -5.82
C ALA A 198 -4.80 11.79 -7.09
N ASP A 199 -5.61 10.74 -6.99
CA ASP A 199 -5.61 9.65 -7.95
C ASP A 199 -6.14 10.06 -9.32
N ALA A 200 -5.61 9.40 -10.34
CA ALA A 200 -5.86 9.77 -11.72
C ALA A 200 -6.66 8.69 -12.47
N ILE A 201 -7.59 9.16 -13.31
CA ILE A 201 -8.21 8.37 -14.36
C ILE A 201 -7.65 8.85 -15.70
N VAL A 202 -7.20 7.93 -16.54
CA VAL A 202 -6.81 8.21 -17.93
C VAL A 202 -7.81 7.53 -18.86
N VAL A 203 -8.43 8.33 -19.73
CA VAL A 203 -9.43 7.83 -20.68
C VAL A 203 -8.82 7.80 -22.07
N ALA A 204 -8.42 6.60 -22.52
CA ALA A 204 -7.88 6.42 -23.84
C ALA A 204 -8.99 6.46 -24.92
N PRO A 205 -8.68 6.88 -26.15
CA PRO A 205 -9.64 6.87 -27.26
C PRO A 205 -10.28 5.50 -27.46
N GLY A 206 -11.62 5.48 -27.62
CA GLY A 206 -12.42 4.27 -27.79
C GLY A 206 -12.78 3.53 -26.50
N ALA A 207 -12.46 4.08 -25.32
CA ALA A 207 -12.97 3.61 -24.04
C ALA A 207 -14.51 3.73 -23.99
N ASP A 208 -15.15 2.86 -23.19
CA ASP A 208 -16.57 3.00 -22.88
C ASP A 208 -16.79 4.19 -21.94
N LEU A 209 -17.25 5.31 -22.49
CA LEU A 209 -17.44 6.56 -21.74
C LEU A 209 -18.56 6.47 -20.70
N GLN A 210 -19.57 5.62 -20.92
CA GLN A 210 -20.61 5.35 -19.91
C GLN A 210 -20.02 4.63 -18.69
N GLN A 211 -19.17 3.64 -18.94
CA GLN A 211 -18.44 2.95 -17.87
C GLN A 211 -17.54 3.93 -17.10
N VAL A 212 -16.82 4.82 -17.80
CA VAL A 212 -15.98 5.86 -17.17
C VAL A 212 -16.82 6.75 -16.26
N ALA A 213 -17.95 7.29 -16.76
CA ALA A 213 -18.81 8.16 -15.97
C ALA A 213 -19.33 7.44 -14.70
N ARG A 214 -19.79 6.22 -14.82
CA ARG A 214 -20.23 5.39 -13.68
C ARG A 214 -19.09 5.11 -12.69
N ALA A 215 -17.88 4.86 -13.17
CA ALA A 215 -16.70 4.65 -12.33
C ALA A 215 -16.34 5.93 -11.54
N VAL A 216 -16.35 7.09 -12.19
CA VAL A 216 -16.18 8.38 -11.53
C VAL A 216 -17.27 8.61 -10.47
N GLY A 217 -18.54 8.38 -10.84
CA GLY A 217 -19.66 8.48 -9.90
C GLY A 217 -19.48 7.59 -8.67
N PHE A 218 -19.06 6.34 -8.86
CA PHE A 218 -18.73 5.44 -7.76
C PHE A 218 -17.60 5.98 -6.87
N GLY A 219 -16.49 6.44 -7.47
CA GLY A 219 -15.32 6.92 -6.72
C GLY A 219 -15.59 8.19 -5.91
N LEU A 220 -16.44 9.09 -6.42
CA LEU A 220 -16.82 10.31 -5.71
C LEU A 220 -17.94 10.09 -4.68
N ARG A 221 -18.81 9.07 -4.90
CA ARG A 221 -19.86 8.71 -3.95
C ARG A 221 -19.31 7.93 -2.76
N LEU A 222 -18.33 7.06 -2.98
CA LEU A 222 -17.78 6.20 -1.96
C LEU A 222 -17.24 7.03 -0.79
N ASN A 223 -17.84 6.83 0.39
CA ASN A 223 -17.53 7.57 1.61
C ASN A 223 -17.52 9.11 1.42
N GLY A 224 -18.42 9.63 0.58
CA GLY A 224 -18.52 11.06 0.28
C GLY A 224 -17.27 11.66 -0.37
N GLY A 225 -16.48 10.86 -1.09
CA GLY A 225 -15.20 11.26 -1.66
C GLY A 225 -14.04 11.27 -0.65
N SER A 226 -14.27 10.86 0.61
CA SER A 226 -13.24 10.75 1.66
C SER A 226 -12.48 9.43 1.55
N VAL A 227 -11.92 9.16 0.37
CA VAL A 227 -11.16 7.96 0.04
C VAL A 227 -9.80 8.36 -0.52
N CYS A 228 -8.72 7.75 -0.03
CA CYS A 228 -7.36 8.02 -0.51
C CYS A 228 -7.19 7.76 -2.01
N MET A 229 -7.96 6.81 -2.56
CA MET A 229 -8.00 6.43 -3.99
C MET A 229 -9.16 7.09 -4.75
N SER A 230 -9.83 8.10 -4.20
CA SER A 230 -10.89 8.80 -4.92
C SER A 230 -10.30 9.54 -6.13
N PRO A 231 -10.92 9.47 -7.32
CA PRO A 231 -10.41 10.17 -8.49
C PRO A 231 -10.44 11.69 -8.27
N ARG A 232 -9.29 12.32 -8.46
CA ARG A 232 -9.12 13.78 -8.36
C ARG A 232 -8.79 14.41 -9.70
N ARG A 233 -8.21 13.63 -10.62
CA ARG A 233 -7.76 14.04 -11.93
C ARG A 233 -8.28 13.09 -13.00
N LEU A 234 -8.81 13.64 -14.08
CA LEU A 234 -9.18 12.85 -15.25
C LEU A 234 -8.48 13.42 -16.48
N PHE A 235 -7.70 12.59 -17.13
CA PHE A 235 -6.97 12.93 -18.35
C PHE A 235 -7.62 12.31 -19.57
N ALA A 236 -7.90 13.13 -20.59
CA ALA A 236 -8.41 12.66 -21.88
C ALA A 236 -7.96 13.60 -23.00
N THR A 237 -8.03 13.12 -24.25
CA THR A 237 -7.88 14.03 -25.41
C THR A 237 -9.07 14.96 -25.53
N PRO A 238 -8.94 16.15 -26.17
CA PRO A 238 -10.06 17.10 -26.31
C PRO A 238 -11.34 16.47 -26.87
N SER A 239 -11.23 15.62 -27.90
CA SER A 239 -12.39 14.95 -28.50
C SER A 239 -13.06 13.96 -27.54
N THR A 240 -12.27 13.19 -26.78
CA THR A 240 -12.78 12.25 -25.75
C THR A 240 -13.42 13.03 -24.61
N MET A 241 -12.78 14.13 -24.17
CA MET A 241 -13.27 14.98 -23.09
C MET A 241 -14.61 15.62 -23.45
N SER A 242 -14.74 16.18 -24.66
CA SER A 242 -15.99 16.77 -25.15
C SER A 242 -17.16 15.77 -25.10
N ALA A 243 -16.93 14.50 -25.50
CA ALA A 243 -17.96 13.47 -25.43
C ALA A 243 -18.24 12.98 -24.00
N LEU A 244 -17.27 13.08 -23.08
CA LEU A 244 -17.39 12.60 -21.71
C LEU A 244 -18.08 13.59 -20.77
N ARG A 245 -17.90 14.92 -20.96
CA ARG A 245 -18.46 15.97 -20.10
C ARG A 245 -19.98 15.80 -19.82
N PRO A 246 -20.85 15.65 -20.82
CA PRO A 246 -22.27 15.51 -20.56
C PRO A 246 -22.61 14.24 -19.79
N LEU A 247 -21.86 13.15 -19.98
CA LEU A 247 -22.05 11.89 -19.27
C LEU A 247 -21.65 12.02 -17.80
N LEU A 248 -20.53 12.70 -17.52
CA LEU A 248 -20.11 13.00 -16.14
C LEU A 248 -21.14 13.88 -15.44
N SER A 249 -21.56 14.99 -16.05
CA SER A 249 -22.54 15.88 -15.45
C SER A 249 -23.84 15.16 -15.14
N ALA A 250 -24.35 14.30 -16.06
CA ALA A 250 -25.56 13.51 -15.85
C ALA A 250 -25.42 12.47 -14.74
N GLU A 251 -24.26 11.83 -14.62
CA GLU A 251 -24.01 10.83 -13.57
C GLU A 251 -23.85 11.49 -12.21
N LEU A 252 -23.08 12.56 -12.10
CA LEU A 252 -22.79 13.25 -10.85
C LEU A 252 -24.01 13.99 -10.27
N ALA A 253 -24.92 14.46 -11.13
CA ALA A 253 -26.19 15.06 -10.70
C ALA A 253 -27.06 14.11 -9.84
N LYS A 254 -26.92 12.80 -10.02
CA LYS A 254 -27.66 11.77 -9.26
C LYS A 254 -27.13 11.58 -7.83
N LEU A 255 -25.91 12.05 -7.54
CA LEU A 255 -25.26 11.78 -6.29
C LEU A 255 -25.78 12.71 -5.16
N PRO A 256 -25.89 12.18 -3.91
CA PRO A 256 -26.28 13.01 -2.78
C PRO A 256 -25.17 14.03 -2.43
N GLY A 257 -25.57 15.09 -1.74
CA GLY A 257 -24.64 15.99 -1.10
C GLY A 257 -24.06 15.37 0.17
N VAL A 258 -22.86 15.82 0.56
CA VAL A 258 -22.17 15.42 1.79
C VAL A 258 -21.81 16.65 2.60
N VAL A 259 -21.75 16.52 3.92
CA VAL A 259 -21.29 17.58 4.81
C VAL A 259 -19.75 17.56 4.82
N LEU A 260 -19.13 18.70 4.56
CA LEU A 260 -17.69 18.88 4.66
C LEU A 260 -17.34 19.45 6.05
N ASP A 261 -16.27 18.94 6.66
CA ASP A 261 -15.71 19.60 7.83
C ASP A 261 -15.13 20.98 7.48
N ALA A 262 -15.02 21.85 8.50
CA ALA A 262 -14.61 23.25 8.30
C ALA A 262 -13.22 23.39 7.63
N GLY A 263 -12.29 22.51 7.96
CA GLY A 263 -10.95 22.52 7.38
C GLY A 263 -10.94 22.14 5.91
N THR A 264 -11.65 21.07 5.56
CA THR A 264 -11.83 20.61 4.18
C THR A 264 -12.59 21.67 3.37
N SER A 265 -13.65 22.25 3.94
CA SER A 265 -14.44 23.31 3.30
C SER A 265 -13.59 24.53 2.95
N THR A 266 -12.81 25.05 3.90
CA THR A 266 -11.93 26.20 3.70
C THR A 266 -10.88 25.91 2.62
N ARG A 267 -10.21 24.76 2.70
CA ARG A 267 -9.20 24.35 1.70
C ARG A 267 -9.81 24.22 0.30
N LEU A 268 -10.96 23.55 0.20
CA LEU A 268 -11.64 23.38 -1.09
C LEU A 268 -12.02 24.74 -1.70
N ARG A 269 -12.58 25.65 -0.92
CA ARG A 269 -12.94 27.01 -1.37
C ARG A 269 -11.72 27.71 -1.95
N THR A 270 -10.62 27.78 -1.20
CA THR A 270 -9.37 28.41 -1.68
C THR A 270 -8.89 27.81 -3.00
N MET A 271 -8.88 26.47 -3.10
CA MET A 271 -8.43 25.77 -4.31
C MET A 271 -9.34 26.04 -5.52
N LEU A 272 -10.66 26.17 -5.30
CA LEU A 272 -11.60 26.49 -6.37
C LEU A 272 -11.42 27.94 -6.84
N ASP A 273 -11.26 28.88 -5.91
CA ASP A 273 -11.03 30.30 -6.24
C ASP A 273 -9.71 30.48 -7.03
N GLU A 274 -8.64 29.78 -6.62
CA GLU A 274 -7.37 29.74 -7.37
C GLU A 274 -7.53 29.12 -8.77
N ALA A 275 -8.30 28.03 -8.89
CA ALA A 275 -8.53 27.37 -10.17
C ALA A 275 -9.30 28.30 -11.14
N VAL A 276 -10.35 28.95 -10.66
CA VAL A 276 -11.12 29.95 -11.45
C VAL A 276 -10.23 31.11 -11.86
N GLY A 277 -9.43 31.66 -10.94
CA GLY A 277 -8.44 32.68 -11.24
C GLY A 277 -7.39 32.25 -12.28
N GLY A 278 -7.11 30.96 -12.37
CA GLY A 278 -6.24 30.32 -13.36
C GLY A 278 -6.93 29.92 -14.68
N GLY A 279 -8.21 30.26 -14.87
CA GLY A 279 -8.96 30.07 -16.12
C GLY A 279 -9.76 28.73 -16.17
N ALA A 280 -9.84 27.98 -15.06
CA ALA A 280 -10.72 26.83 -14.99
C ALA A 280 -12.18 27.23 -14.75
N GLU A 281 -13.10 26.34 -15.15
CA GLU A 281 -14.53 26.53 -14.94
C GLU A 281 -15.05 25.49 -13.91
N VAL A 282 -15.78 25.96 -12.89
CA VAL A 282 -16.36 25.10 -11.88
C VAL A 282 -17.83 24.81 -12.20
N GLN A 283 -18.14 23.56 -12.47
CA GLN A 283 -19.51 23.07 -12.63
C GLN A 283 -20.03 22.51 -11.31
N GLY A 284 -21.16 23.04 -10.85
CA GLY A 284 -21.76 22.78 -9.55
C GLY A 284 -21.62 23.95 -8.59
N ALA A 285 -22.33 23.88 -7.45
CA ALA A 285 -22.31 24.92 -6.44
C ALA A 285 -21.48 24.46 -5.22
N PHE A 286 -20.65 25.35 -4.71
CA PHE A 286 -19.99 25.14 -3.44
C PHE A 286 -21.00 25.33 -2.29
N ALA A 287 -21.32 24.25 -1.60
CA ALA A 287 -22.31 24.20 -0.52
C ALA A 287 -21.85 23.22 0.57
N PRO A 288 -20.96 23.62 1.51
CA PRO A 288 -20.26 22.71 2.41
C PRO A 288 -21.17 21.85 3.30
N ASP A 289 -22.38 22.34 3.63
CA ASP A 289 -23.37 21.60 4.41
C ASP A 289 -24.14 20.53 3.60
N ALA A 290 -24.05 20.59 2.25
CA ALA A 290 -24.69 19.64 1.34
C ALA A 290 -23.91 19.59 0.02
N GLN A 291 -22.59 19.43 0.10
CA GLN A 291 -21.70 19.49 -1.07
C GLN A 291 -21.97 18.35 -2.02
N LYS A 292 -22.52 18.67 -3.17
CA LYS A 292 -22.61 17.79 -4.33
C LYS A 292 -21.27 17.73 -5.07
N PRO A 293 -21.02 16.68 -5.87
CA PRO A 293 -19.81 16.62 -6.66
C PRO A 293 -19.59 17.85 -7.54
N LEU A 294 -18.34 18.31 -7.59
CA LEU A 294 -17.90 19.43 -8.43
C LEU A 294 -17.01 18.89 -9.56
N LEU A 295 -17.19 19.44 -10.76
CA LEU A 295 -16.25 19.29 -11.86
C LEU A 295 -15.49 20.60 -12.03
N VAL A 296 -14.17 20.52 -12.06
CA VAL A 296 -13.28 21.64 -12.40
C VAL A 296 -12.81 21.39 -13.82
N ASP A 297 -13.49 22.03 -14.76
CA ASP A 297 -13.21 21.88 -16.20
C ASP A 297 -12.09 22.81 -16.65
N HIS A 298 -11.42 22.45 -17.75
CA HIS A 298 -10.23 23.16 -18.25
C HIS A 298 -9.13 23.34 -17.18
N ALA A 299 -9.05 22.38 -16.24
CA ALA A 299 -8.04 22.43 -15.19
C ALA A 299 -6.63 22.19 -15.76
N ALA A 300 -5.67 22.98 -15.31
CA ALA A 300 -4.27 22.67 -15.54
C ALA A 300 -3.78 21.63 -14.51
N ALA A 301 -2.89 20.73 -14.93
CA ALA A 301 -2.42 19.63 -14.10
C ALA A 301 -1.64 20.07 -12.84
N ASN A 302 -1.12 21.31 -12.83
CA ASN A 302 -0.40 21.92 -11.71
C ASN A 302 -1.29 22.72 -10.75
N MET A 303 -2.60 22.84 -11.01
CA MET A 303 -3.52 23.51 -10.10
C MET A 303 -3.63 22.75 -8.77
N ALA A 304 -3.74 23.47 -7.67
CA ALA A 304 -3.82 22.88 -6.33
C ALA A 304 -4.99 21.89 -6.21
N VAL A 305 -6.15 22.19 -6.79
CA VAL A 305 -7.34 21.32 -6.80
C VAL A 305 -7.09 19.99 -7.52
N ALA A 306 -6.21 19.97 -8.52
CA ALA A 306 -5.83 18.78 -9.26
C ALA A 306 -4.72 17.96 -8.55
N GLY A 307 -3.85 18.63 -7.78
CA GLY A 307 -2.66 18.05 -7.17
C GLY A 307 -2.74 17.80 -5.67
N SER A 308 -3.89 17.96 -5.01
CA SER A 308 -4.03 17.86 -3.56
C SER A 308 -4.91 16.69 -3.12
N ASP A 309 -4.62 16.19 -1.93
CA ASP A 309 -5.38 15.17 -1.20
C ASP A 309 -6.64 15.75 -0.52
N ILE A 310 -7.55 16.30 -1.28
CA ILE A 310 -8.78 16.88 -0.74
C ILE A 310 -9.86 15.81 -0.55
N PHE A 311 -10.34 15.63 0.69
CA PHE A 311 -11.41 14.68 1.00
C PHE A 311 -12.80 15.30 0.78
N ALA A 312 -13.07 15.62 -0.49
CA ALA A 312 -14.33 16.18 -0.96
C ALA A 312 -14.66 15.60 -2.34
N PRO A 313 -15.93 15.56 -2.73
CA PRO A 313 -16.33 15.05 -4.04
C PRO A 313 -16.03 16.07 -5.14
N VAL A 314 -14.77 16.19 -5.56
CA VAL A 314 -14.30 17.10 -6.62
C VAL A 314 -13.41 16.34 -7.61
N LEU A 315 -13.59 16.63 -8.91
CA LEU A 315 -12.80 16.04 -10.00
C LEU A 315 -12.33 17.13 -10.95
N SER A 316 -11.03 17.17 -11.23
CA SER A 316 -10.43 18.06 -12.23
C SER A 316 -10.36 17.37 -13.59
N LEU A 317 -10.87 18.01 -14.64
CA LEU A 317 -10.81 17.55 -16.03
C LEU A 317 -9.64 18.22 -16.73
N ILE A 318 -8.68 17.42 -17.16
CA ILE A 318 -7.40 17.89 -17.72
C ILE A 318 -7.28 17.34 -19.15
N GLU A 319 -7.23 18.24 -20.11
CA GLU A 319 -7.06 17.87 -21.50
C GLU A 319 -5.58 17.59 -21.82
N ALA A 320 -5.33 16.48 -22.49
CA ALA A 320 -4.02 16.11 -22.99
C ALA A 320 -4.05 16.09 -24.53
N GLU A 321 -3.10 16.73 -25.18
CA GLU A 321 -3.00 16.75 -26.66
C GLU A 321 -2.97 15.33 -27.25
N SER A 322 -2.34 14.41 -26.54
CA SER A 322 -2.30 12.98 -26.88
C SER A 322 -2.08 12.13 -25.65
N MET A 323 -2.29 10.82 -25.75
CA MET A 323 -2.00 9.88 -24.66
C MET A 323 -0.51 9.84 -24.28
N LEU A 324 0.39 10.23 -25.18
CA LEU A 324 1.82 10.31 -24.89
C LEU A 324 2.19 11.56 -24.07
N HIS A 325 1.31 12.57 -24.04
CA HIS A 325 1.49 13.75 -23.20
C HIS A 325 1.03 13.52 -21.74
N VAL A 326 0.14 12.56 -21.51
CA VAL A 326 -0.39 12.25 -20.17
C VAL A 326 0.71 12.02 -19.11
N PRO A 327 1.81 11.30 -19.37
CA PRO A 327 2.86 11.12 -18.35
C PRO A 327 3.55 12.41 -17.91
N ALA A 328 3.66 13.40 -18.78
CA ALA A 328 4.23 14.71 -18.43
C ALA A 328 3.27 15.50 -17.51
N LEU A 329 1.97 15.49 -17.83
CA LEU A 329 0.93 16.12 -17.01
C LEU A 329 0.76 15.40 -15.67
N TYR A 330 0.78 14.06 -15.67
CA TYR A 330 0.64 13.25 -14.46
C TYR A 330 1.74 13.56 -13.43
N ARG A 331 2.99 13.73 -13.88
CA ARG A 331 4.16 14.03 -13.03
C ARG A 331 4.14 15.42 -12.38
N GLN A 332 3.22 16.31 -12.76
CA GLN A 332 3.03 17.59 -12.08
C GLN A 332 2.40 17.46 -10.67
N CYS A 333 1.98 16.26 -10.31
CA CYS A 333 1.52 15.93 -8.97
C CYS A 333 2.48 14.92 -8.32
N SER A 334 2.80 15.14 -7.05
CA SER A 334 3.72 14.28 -6.29
C SER A 334 3.09 13.01 -5.74
N TYR A 335 1.76 12.89 -5.77
CA TYR A 335 1.05 11.71 -5.30
C TYR A 335 1.04 10.59 -6.35
N GLY A 336 1.24 9.35 -5.90
CA GLY A 336 1.27 8.17 -6.74
C GLY A 336 0.70 6.95 -6.02
N LEU A 337 -0.59 7.00 -5.59
CA LEU A 337 -1.24 5.89 -4.92
C LEU A 337 -1.83 4.92 -5.95
N THR A 338 -2.85 5.34 -6.70
CA THR A 338 -3.41 4.54 -7.80
C THR A 338 -3.58 5.35 -9.08
N VAL A 339 -3.58 4.66 -10.20
CA VAL A 339 -3.98 5.20 -11.50
C VAL A 339 -4.87 4.21 -12.22
N ALA A 340 -5.98 4.69 -12.76
CA ALA A 340 -6.88 3.89 -13.58
C ALA A 340 -6.79 4.30 -15.05
N ILE A 341 -6.71 3.32 -15.96
CA ILE A 341 -6.70 3.58 -17.41
C ILE A 341 -7.90 2.86 -18.03
N PHE A 342 -8.82 3.63 -18.58
CA PHE A 342 -9.93 3.09 -19.37
C PHE A 342 -9.54 3.06 -20.84
N CYS A 343 -9.73 1.91 -21.48
CA CYS A 343 -9.39 1.68 -22.87
C CYS A 343 -10.41 0.77 -23.55
N ALA A 344 -10.46 0.80 -24.88
CA ALA A 344 -11.26 -0.12 -25.66
C ALA A 344 -10.86 -1.58 -25.40
N ARG A 345 -11.82 -2.48 -25.51
CA ARG A 345 -11.58 -3.93 -25.41
C ARG A 345 -10.48 -4.37 -26.39
N GLY A 346 -9.53 -5.18 -25.90
CA GLY A 346 -8.37 -5.65 -26.67
C GLY A 346 -7.22 -4.63 -26.76
N LYS A 347 -7.31 -3.47 -26.09
CA LYS A 347 -6.24 -2.48 -26.02
C LYS A 347 -5.50 -2.47 -24.66
N GLU A 348 -5.76 -3.44 -23.81
CA GLU A 348 -5.21 -3.53 -22.44
C GLU A 348 -3.67 -3.57 -22.44
N LYS A 349 -3.04 -4.13 -23.47
CA LYS A 349 -1.58 -4.11 -23.64
C LYS A 349 -1.04 -2.68 -23.80
N LYS A 350 -1.74 -1.84 -24.58
CA LYS A 350 -1.37 -0.42 -24.75
C LYS A 350 -1.60 0.36 -23.45
N ALA A 351 -2.69 0.08 -22.73
CA ALA A 351 -2.96 0.66 -21.42
C ALA A 351 -1.86 0.30 -20.40
N ARG A 352 -1.41 -0.98 -20.37
CA ARG A 352 -0.27 -1.38 -19.52
C ARG A 352 1.02 -0.64 -19.88
N MET A 353 1.30 -0.45 -21.15
CA MET A 353 2.47 0.28 -21.62
C MET A 353 2.41 1.77 -21.25
N LEU A 354 1.25 2.41 -21.35
CA LEU A 354 1.06 3.76 -20.84
C LEU A 354 1.21 3.80 -19.32
N GLY A 355 0.57 2.88 -18.62
CA GLY A 355 0.63 2.78 -17.15
C GLY A 355 2.04 2.58 -16.60
N SER A 356 2.93 1.88 -17.32
CA SER A 356 4.34 1.74 -16.92
C SER A 356 5.15 3.05 -16.96
N MET A 357 4.60 4.09 -17.57
CA MET A 357 5.18 5.45 -17.61
C MET A 357 4.63 6.36 -16.49
N LEU A 358 3.66 5.88 -15.72
CA LEU A 358 2.99 6.60 -14.62
C LEU A 358 3.47 6.04 -13.29
N ASP A 359 4.04 6.90 -12.45
CA ASP A 359 4.61 6.48 -11.17
C ASP A 359 3.53 6.36 -10.09
N ALA A 360 2.81 5.24 -10.11
CA ALA A 360 1.78 4.89 -9.13
C ALA A 360 2.06 3.50 -8.53
N GLY A 361 1.65 3.30 -7.28
CA GLY A 361 1.77 2.01 -6.61
C GLY A 361 0.88 0.93 -7.23
N THR A 362 -0.31 1.32 -7.72
CA THR A 362 -1.27 0.39 -8.33
C THR A 362 -1.80 0.95 -9.67
N LEU A 363 -1.77 0.10 -10.69
CA LEU A 363 -2.41 0.36 -11.99
C LEU A 363 -3.68 -0.48 -12.12
N LEU A 364 -4.80 0.18 -12.40
CA LEU A 364 -6.08 -0.44 -12.70
C LEU A 364 -6.40 -0.27 -14.19
N ILE A 365 -7.01 -1.26 -14.82
CA ILE A 365 -7.44 -1.18 -16.23
C ILE A 365 -8.91 -1.47 -16.29
N ASN A 366 -9.67 -0.52 -16.85
CA ASN A 366 -11.13 -0.56 -17.03
C ASN A 366 -11.91 -0.73 -15.71
N ASP A 367 -11.32 -0.38 -14.58
CA ASP A 367 -11.95 -0.37 -13.25
C ASP A 367 -11.25 0.63 -12.34
N ILE A 368 -11.86 0.93 -11.17
CA ILE A 368 -11.28 1.77 -10.11
C ILE A 368 -11.51 1.13 -8.74
N ILE A 369 -10.67 1.45 -7.77
CA ILE A 369 -10.82 1.17 -6.33
C ILE A 369 -11.08 -0.31 -5.99
N ALA A 370 -12.25 -0.86 -6.37
CA ALA A 370 -12.74 -2.16 -5.93
C ALA A 370 -11.76 -3.33 -6.11
N PRO A 371 -11.03 -3.47 -7.24
CA PRO A 371 -10.07 -4.57 -7.41
C PRO A 371 -8.90 -4.54 -6.42
N THR A 372 -8.61 -3.38 -5.81
CA THR A 372 -7.55 -3.28 -4.80
C THR A 372 -7.92 -3.98 -3.49
N ALA A 373 -9.18 -4.36 -3.31
CA ALA A 373 -9.63 -5.15 -2.15
C ALA A 373 -9.30 -6.64 -2.25
N ASP A 374 -8.75 -7.12 -3.38
CA ASP A 374 -8.27 -8.51 -3.49
C ASP A 374 -7.15 -8.75 -2.47
N PRO A 375 -7.33 -9.68 -1.51
CA PRO A 375 -6.39 -9.89 -0.43
C PRO A 375 -5.01 -10.42 -0.86
N ARG A 376 -4.89 -10.89 -2.10
CA ARG A 376 -3.63 -11.38 -2.68
C ARG A 376 -2.76 -10.26 -3.23
N VAL A 377 -3.36 -9.09 -3.46
CA VAL A 377 -2.69 -7.96 -4.10
C VAL A 377 -2.04 -7.07 -3.03
N PRO A 378 -0.73 -6.82 -3.12
CA PRO A 378 -0.08 -5.83 -2.26
C PRO A 378 -0.57 -4.42 -2.63
N PHE A 379 -0.57 -3.54 -1.63
CA PHE A 379 -1.00 -2.15 -1.79
C PHE A 379 0.01 -1.22 -1.14
N GLY A 380 0.33 -0.12 -1.80
CA GLY A 380 1.25 0.90 -1.30
C GLY A 380 1.38 2.05 -2.27
N GLY A 381 1.76 3.21 -1.76
CA GLY A 381 1.95 4.44 -2.52
C GLY A 381 3.39 4.66 -2.95
N ARG A 382 3.57 5.70 -3.79
CA ARG A 382 4.87 6.25 -4.21
C ARG A 382 4.87 7.75 -4.03
N GLY A 383 6.05 8.35 -3.90
CA GLY A 383 6.20 9.79 -3.72
C GLY A 383 5.49 10.28 -2.46
N ALA A 384 4.64 11.29 -2.60
CA ALA A 384 3.86 11.85 -1.48
C ALA A 384 2.79 10.89 -0.93
N SER A 385 2.47 9.79 -1.64
CA SER A 385 1.55 8.76 -1.15
C SER A 385 2.20 7.72 -0.24
N GLY A 386 3.48 7.89 0.12
CA GLY A 386 4.15 7.07 1.11
C GLY A 386 5.07 6.00 0.52
N TYR A 387 5.43 5.02 1.35
CA TYR A 387 6.34 3.94 1.01
C TYR A 387 6.07 2.68 1.83
N GLY A 388 6.66 1.57 1.40
CA GLY A 388 6.37 0.24 1.91
C GLY A 388 5.10 -0.31 1.28
N VAL A 389 4.71 -1.51 1.68
CA VAL A 389 3.53 -2.19 1.16
C VAL A 389 2.76 -2.85 2.28
N THR A 390 1.46 -2.96 2.07
CA THR A 390 0.54 -3.67 2.95
C THR A 390 -0.26 -4.68 2.14
N ARG A 391 -0.96 -5.58 2.80
CA ARG A 391 -1.76 -6.65 2.17
C ARG A 391 -0.92 -7.58 1.27
N GLY A 392 -1.53 -8.61 0.75
CA GLY A 392 -0.83 -9.62 -0.04
C GLY A 392 0.28 -10.35 0.73
N ALA A 393 1.11 -11.07 -0.01
CA ALA A 393 2.28 -11.74 0.54
C ALA A 393 3.35 -10.74 1.00
N GLU A 394 3.57 -9.69 0.23
CA GLU A 394 4.55 -8.64 0.49
C GLU A 394 4.21 -7.89 1.79
N GLY A 395 2.93 -7.53 2.00
CA GLY A 395 2.51 -6.87 3.25
C GLY A 395 2.64 -7.79 4.47
N LEU A 396 2.42 -9.10 4.32
CA LEU A 396 2.72 -10.05 5.39
C LEU A 396 4.22 -10.11 5.68
N LEU A 397 5.06 -10.10 4.65
CA LEU A 397 6.51 -10.13 4.80
C LEU A 397 7.06 -8.83 5.42
N GLU A 398 6.40 -7.70 5.23
CA GLU A 398 6.71 -6.44 5.94
C GLU A 398 6.56 -6.58 7.47
N MET A 399 5.73 -7.50 7.95
CA MET A 399 5.58 -7.80 9.39
C MET A 399 6.63 -8.78 9.90
N THR A 400 7.66 -9.10 9.10
CA THR A 400 8.72 -10.05 9.45
C THR A 400 10.10 -9.47 9.22
N ALA A 401 11.07 -9.95 10.01
CA ALA A 401 12.49 -9.73 9.77
C ALA A 401 13.12 -10.96 9.11
N VAL A 402 14.11 -10.71 8.24
CA VAL A 402 14.91 -11.79 7.65
C VAL A 402 15.96 -12.25 8.66
N LYS A 403 15.99 -13.55 8.93
CA LYS A 403 17.06 -14.20 9.71
C LYS A 403 17.74 -15.25 8.85
N THR A 404 19.01 -15.03 8.54
CA THR A 404 19.82 -16.00 7.79
C THR A 404 20.52 -16.94 8.76
N VAL A 405 20.42 -18.24 8.49
CA VAL A 405 21.13 -19.29 9.23
C VAL A 405 22.11 -19.95 8.28
N LEU A 406 23.39 -19.85 8.60
CA LEU A 406 24.48 -20.48 7.85
C LEU A 406 25.06 -21.62 8.70
N THR A 407 25.06 -22.82 8.15
CA THR A 407 25.59 -24.01 8.85
C THR A 407 26.73 -24.63 8.04
N ARG A 408 27.91 -24.70 8.63
CA ARG A 408 29.03 -25.43 8.04
C ARG A 408 29.00 -26.87 8.50
N ARG A 409 29.06 -27.80 7.55
CA ARG A 409 29.10 -29.25 7.81
C ARG A 409 30.48 -29.76 7.43
N GLY A 410 31.46 -29.56 8.35
CA GLY A 410 32.86 -30.00 8.15
C GLY A 410 33.62 -29.14 7.11
N GLY A 411 34.81 -29.60 6.78
CA GLY A 411 35.73 -28.96 5.83
C GLY A 411 36.77 -28.07 6.49
N VAL A 412 37.79 -27.73 5.72
CA VAL A 412 38.87 -26.83 6.14
C VAL A 412 38.35 -25.38 6.16
N MET A 413 38.65 -24.65 7.23
CA MET A 413 38.25 -23.27 7.43
C MET A 413 39.42 -22.31 7.21
N LEU A 414 39.99 -22.30 6.00
CA LEU A 414 41.18 -21.51 5.64
C LEU A 414 41.07 -20.01 6.01
N HIS A 415 39.86 -19.47 6.08
CA HIS A 415 39.62 -18.09 6.45
C HIS A 415 39.89 -17.76 7.92
N LEU A 416 40.11 -18.79 8.76
CA LEU A 416 40.52 -18.61 10.16
C LEU A 416 42.02 -18.48 10.31
N ASP A 417 42.78 -18.88 9.28
CA ASP A 417 44.24 -18.74 9.29
C ASP A 417 44.62 -17.34 8.81
N PRO A 418 45.64 -16.68 9.40
CA PRO A 418 46.14 -15.40 8.93
C PRO A 418 46.61 -15.49 7.48
N THR A 419 46.09 -14.63 6.62
CA THR A 419 46.58 -14.51 5.23
C THR A 419 47.87 -13.68 5.16
N THR A 420 48.77 -14.07 4.28
CA THR A 420 50.02 -13.37 4.01
C THR A 420 50.13 -13.05 2.53
N ASP A 421 51.11 -12.22 2.13
CA ASP A 421 51.38 -11.92 0.71
C ASP A 421 51.68 -13.17 -0.10
N LYS A 422 52.14 -14.25 0.54
CA LYS A 422 52.41 -15.56 -0.12
C LYS A 422 51.13 -16.21 -0.63
N ASP A 423 49.96 -15.85 -0.06
CA ASP A 423 48.65 -16.40 -0.45
C ASP A 423 48.02 -15.62 -1.64
N ALA A 424 48.55 -14.45 -1.96
CA ALA A 424 48.01 -13.61 -3.03
C ALA A 424 47.97 -14.32 -4.40
N PRO A 425 48.98 -15.12 -4.83
CA PRO A 425 48.86 -15.87 -6.07
C PRO A 425 47.73 -16.90 -6.10
N MET A 426 47.44 -17.55 -4.97
CA MET A 426 46.33 -18.49 -4.82
C MET A 426 45.00 -17.77 -5.03
N PHE A 427 44.77 -16.66 -4.33
CA PHE A 427 43.55 -15.88 -4.49
C PHE A 427 43.38 -15.29 -5.89
N ALA A 428 44.45 -14.76 -6.47
CA ALA A 428 44.45 -14.27 -7.84
C ALA A 428 44.12 -15.39 -8.85
N GLY A 429 44.64 -16.61 -8.62
CA GLY A 429 44.30 -17.80 -9.39
C GLY A 429 42.80 -18.15 -9.28
N MET A 430 42.26 -18.17 -8.06
CA MET A 430 40.83 -18.41 -7.82
C MET A 430 39.95 -17.38 -8.52
N ILE A 431 40.26 -16.10 -8.39
CA ILE A 431 39.52 -15.00 -9.06
C ILE A 431 39.51 -15.22 -10.57
N ARG A 432 40.67 -15.53 -11.21
CA ARG A 432 40.74 -15.75 -12.63
C ARG A 432 40.01 -17.00 -13.10
N VAL A 433 40.03 -18.08 -12.33
CA VAL A 433 39.27 -19.31 -12.64
C VAL A 433 37.75 -19.01 -12.66
N VAL A 434 37.26 -18.28 -11.67
CA VAL A 434 35.80 -18.02 -11.51
C VAL A 434 35.34 -16.90 -12.44
N HIS A 435 36.08 -15.79 -12.51
CA HIS A 435 35.67 -14.55 -13.15
C HIS A 435 36.43 -14.18 -14.43
N GLY A 436 37.45 -14.95 -14.81
CA GLY A 436 38.24 -14.69 -16.03
C GLY A 436 37.40 -14.80 -17.29
N LYS A 437 37.65 -13.92 -18.28
CA LYS A 437 36.97 -13.95 -19.58
C LYS A 437 37.62 -15.03 -20.49
N GLY A 438 36.77 -15.97 -20.93
CA GLY A 438 37.15 -17.02 -21.86
C GLY A 438 37.77 -18.27 -21.20
N LEU A 439 37.61 -19.42 -21.88
CA LEU A 439 38.04 -20.73 -21.35
C LEU A 439 39.55 -20.82 -21.22
N ALA A 440 40.32 -20.25 -22.18
CA ALA A 440 41.78 -20.31 -22.15
C ALA A 440 42.38 -19.66 -20.89
N MET A 441 41.88 -18.48 -20.48
CA MET A 441 42.33 -17.80 -19.28
C MET A 441 41.96 -18.60 -18.02
N ARG A 442 40.77 -19.16 -17.97
CA ARG A 442 40.28 -19.96 -16.83
C ARG A 442 41.13 -21.25 -16.70
N TRP A 443 41.44 -21.93 -17.79
CA TRP A 443 42.30 -23.11 -17.79
C TRP A 443 43.71 -22.79 -17.35
N ALA A 444 44.32 -21.72 -17.85
CA ALA A 444 45.66 -21.28 -17.44
C ALA A 444 45.69 -20.97 -15.93
N ALA A 445 44.68 -20.24 -15.44
CA ALA A 445 44.54 -19.90 -14.03
C ALA A 445 44.31 -21.14 -13.14
N LEU A 446 43.54 -22.14 -13.62
CA LEU A 446 43.34 -23.39 -12.90
C LEU A 446 44.65 -24.18 -12.74
N LYS A 447 45.48 -24.29 -13.83
CA LYS A 447 46.79 -24.94 -13.75
C LYS A 447 47.69 -24.21 -12.73
N GLN A 448 47.69 -22.89 -12.73
CA GLN A 448 48.46 -22.07 -11.78
C GLN A 448 48.01 -22.30 -10.35
N LEU A 449 46.69 -22.31 -10.12
CA LEU A 449 46.07 -22.55 -8.81
C LEU A 449 46.46 -23.94 -8.26
N VAL A 450 46.32 -24.98 -9.04
CA VAL A 450 46.71 -26.36 -8.63
C VAL A 450 48.20 -26.42 -8.29
N LYS A 451 49.06 -25.69 -9.02
CA LYS A 451 50.50 -25.64 -8.68
C LYS A 451 50.80 -24.89 -7.39
N SER A 452 50.03 -23.85 -7.05
CA SER A 452 50.15 -23.11 -5.78
C SER A 452 49.64 -23.87 -4.55
N LEU A 453 48.63 -24.74 -4.72
CA LEU A 453 48.08 -25.58 -3.65
C LEU A 453 48.96 -26.81 -3.31
N ARG A 454 49.92 -27.15 -4.14
CA ARG A 454 50.88 -28.27 -3.94
C ARG A 454 52.17 -27.85 -3.22
N ARG A 455 52.32 -26.55 -2.95
CA ARG A 455 53.41 -25.98 -2.16
C ARG A 455 52.99 -25.71 -0.75
#